data_5125f82178a012c043c5df17b0529ac7
#
_entry.id   5125f82178a012c043c5df17b0529ac7
#
_cell.length_a   1.000
_cell.length_b   1.000
_cell.length_c   1.000
_cell.angle_alpha   90.00
_cell.angle_beta   90.00
_cell.angle_gamma   90.00
#
_symmetry.space_group_name_H-M   'P 1'
#
loop_
_entity.id
_entity.type
_entity.pdbx_description
1 polymer ?
#
loop_
_entity_poly.entity_id
_entity_poly.type
_entity_poly.pdbx_seq_one_letter_code
_entity_poly.pdbx_strand_id
1 'polypeptide(L)'
;MDLGSVAVIALVAGIAGGAVGAALVGMVEGLLRQRAAHSDRGIRDARDQSRGEWRVSVGATPPATSPRQQLDPDARNVVTLARHEAIQSGNSHIGTEHFALALRQYSTPMLDKLWGKLAIDPEALRRRIEAAVPPSPTDALPTHLSTTPRVGKILWMANALAAERKRDQVSPELILMALAEEGDGVGAQVLASLGATSRRIREIVDGQAS
;
A
#
# COMPACT_ATOMS: atom_id res chain seq x y z
N MET A 1 0.36 17.12 -20.02
CA MET A 1 1.09 16.70 -21.24
C MET A 1 1.94 17.87 -21.65
N ASP A 2 3.23 17.78 -21.45
CA ASP A 2 4.14 18.90 -21.72
C ASP A 2 4.49 18.91 -23.21
N LEU A 3 4.24 20.04 -23.84
CA LEU A 3 4.53 20.29 -25.26
C LEU A 3 6.03 20.14 -25.61
N GLY A 4 6.91 20.17 -24.62
CA GLY A 4 8.36 19.95 -24.76
C GLY A 4 8.73 18.53 -25.17
N SER A 5 8.00 17.52 -24.74
CA SER A 5 8.30 16.12 -25.05
C SER A 5 7.91 15.72 -26.48
N VAL A 6 6.95 16.40 -27.08
CA VAL A 6 6.53 16.14 -28.46
C VAL A 6 7.50 16.71 -29.47
N ALA A 7 8.14 17.85 -29.14
CA ALA A 7 9.10 18.52 -30.02
C ALA A 7 10.41 17.74 -30.20
N VAL A 8 10.86 17.01 -29.18
CA VAL A 8 12.11 16.20 -29.23
C VAL A 8 11.93 14.97 -30.11
N ILE A 9 10.75 14.37 -30.15
CA ILE A 9 10.48 13.20 -31.01
C ILE A 9 10.39 13.62 -32.49
N ALA A 10 9.88 14.82 -32.78
CA ALA A 10 9.80 15.33 -34.15
C ALA A 10 11.19 15.70 -34.75
N LEU A 11 12.15 16.09 -33.92
CA LEU A 11 13.49 16.48 -34.38
C LEU A 11 14.35 15.27 -34.79
N VAL A 12 14.15 14.10 -34.20
CA VAL A 12 14.87 12.85 -34.55
C VAL A 12 14.28 12.20 -35.78
N ALA A 13 13.03 12.43 -36.12
CA ALA A 13 12.37 11.89 -37.32
C ALA A 13 12.70 12.66 -38.61
N GLY A 14 13.31 13.84 -38.52
CA GLY A 14 13.61 14.70 -39.67
C GLY A 14 14.83 14.33 -40.51
N ILE A 15 15.59 13.29 -40.16
CA ILE A 15 16.88 12.97 -40.81
C ILE A 15 16.80 11.69 -41.71
N ALA A 16 15.71 10.93 -41.65
CA ALA A 16 15.54 9.77 -42.53
C ALA A 16 14.34 9.97 -43.45
N GLY A 17 14.61 10.45 -44.66
CA GLY A 17 13.61 10.60 -45.70
C GLY A 17 13.09 9.25 -46.17
N GLY A 18 11.79 9.16 -46.41
CA GLY A 18 11.15 8.06 -47.06
C GLY A 18 10.36 7.07 -46.16
N ALA A 19 9.80 6.07 -46.74
CA ALA A 19 8.82 5.10 -46.21
C ALA A 19 9.14 4.44 -44.84
N VAL A 20 10.39 4.50 -44.38
CA VAL A 20 10.85 3.94 -43.09
C VAL A 20 10.37 4.77 -41.90
N GLY A 21 10.29 6.10 -42.05
CA GLY A 21 9.81 7.01 -40.99
C GLY A 21 8.33 6.82 -40.66
N ALA A 22 7.51 6.60 -41.67
CA ALA A 22 6.07 6.39 -41.47
C ALA A 22 5.75 5.04 -40.80
N ALA A 23 6.55 4.00 -41.11
CA ALA A 23 6.41 2.68 -40.47
C ALA A 23 6.80 2.70 -38.99
N LEU A 24 7.81 3.47 -38.60
CA LEU A 24 8.27 3.60 -37.21
C LEU A 24 7.25 4.38 -36.36
N VAL A 25 6.67 5.46 -36.89
CA VAL A 25 5.63 6.23 -36.21
C VAL A 25 4.36 5.37 -36.01
N GLY A 26 3.94 4.63 -37.03
CA GLY A 26 2.79 3.73 -36.92
C GLY A 26 3.02 2.58 -35.91
N MET A 27 4.24 2.07 -35.83
CA MET A 27 4.61 1.02 -34.88
C MET A 27 4.63 1.53 -33.43
N VAL A 28 5.12 2.73 -33.20
CA VAL A 28 5.12 3.38 -31.86
C VAL A 28 3.69 3.72 -31.42
N GLU A 29 2.86 4.26 -32.32
CA GLU A 29 1.44 4.52 -32.02
C GLU A 29 0.65 3.22 -31.77
N GLY A 30 0.94 2.16 -32.49
CA GLY A 30 0.35 0.84 -32.28
C GLY A 30 0.72 0.26 -30.91
N LEU A 31 2.00 0.37 -30.51
CA LEU A 31 2.48 -0.05 -29.19
C LEU A 31 1.88 0.78 -28.04
N LEU A 32 1.73 2.08 -28.22
CA LEU A 32 1.10 2.95 -27.23
C LEU A 32 -0.40 2.66 -27.07
N ARG A 33 -1.10 2.38 -28.18
CA ARG A 33 -2.52 1.95 -28.15
C ARG A 33 -2.69 0.56 -27.54
N GLN A 34 -1.80 -0.37 -27.80
CA GLN A 34 -1.80 -1.70 -27.16
C GLN A 34 -1.54 -1.59 -25.64
N ARG A 35 -0.60 -0.74 -25.21
CA ARG A 35 -0.35 -0.51 -23.78
C ARG A 35 -1.54 0.15 -23.09
N ALA A 36 -2.17 1.14 -23.72
CA ALA A 36 -3.37 1.77 -23.18
C ALA A 36 -4.55 0.78 -23.08
N ALA A 37 -4.75 -0.07 -24.09
CA ALA A 37 -5.80 -1.09 -24.09
C ALA A 37 -5.54 -2.21 -23.06
N HIS A 38 -4.27 -2.56 -22.79
CA HIS A 38 -3.91 -3.52 -21.74
C HIS A 38 -4.10 -2.94 -20.34
N SER A 39 -3.75 -1.67 -20.15
CA SER A 39 -3.96 -0.97 -18.88
C SER A 39 -5.45 -0.83 -18.54
N ASP A 40 -6.28 -0.51 -19.54
CA ASP A 40 -7.72 -0.32 -19.34
C ASP A 40 -8.48 -1.64 -19.11
N ARG A 41 -8.01 -2.76 -19.66
CA ARG A 41 -8.53 -4.10 -19.36
C ARG A 41 -8.14 -4.56 -17.97
N GLY A 42 -6.87 -4.39 -17.56
CA GLY A 42 -6.40 -4.75 -16.22
C GLY A 42 -7.13 -3.97 -15.12
N ILE A 43 -7.50 -2.71 -15.36
CA ILE A 43 -8.28 -1.90 -14.40
C ILE A 43 -9.75 -2.34 -14.35
N ARG A 44 -10.34 -2.76 -15.48
CA ARG A 44 -11.72 -3.27 -15.51
C ARG A 44 -11.82 -4.66 -14.89
N ASP A 45 -10.89 -5.55 -15.21
CA ASP A 45 -10.84 -6.90 -14.63
C ASP A 45 -10.57 -6.85 -13.11
N ALA A 46 -9.69 -5.95 -12.65
CA ALA A 46 -9.46 -5.73 -11.22
C ALA A 46 -10.70 -5.14 -10.51
N ARG A 47 -11.49 -4.28 -11.19
CA ARG A 47 -12.76 -3.78 -10.66
C ARG A 47 -13.86 -4.82 -10.61
N ASP A 48 -13.92 -5.72 -11.58
CA ASP A 48 -14.91 -6.80 -11.62
C ASP A 48 -14.54 -7.94 -10.67
N GLN A 49 -13.27 -8.31 -10.57
CA GLN A 49 -12.78 -9.27 -9.58
C GLN A 49 -12.98 -8.76 -8.15
N SER A 50 -12.72 -7.48 -7.87
CA SER A 50 -12.98 -6.90 -6.56
C SER A 50 -14.48 -6.82 -6.22
N ARG A 51 -15.38 -6.77 -7.21
CA ARG A 51 -16.83 -6.86 -7.01
C ARG A 51 -17.33 -8.29 -6.80
N GLY A 52 -16.67 -9.29 -7.39
CA GLY A 52 -17.05 -10.69 -7.29
C GLY A 52 -16.61 -11.35 -5.98
N GLU A 53 -15.37 -11.16 -5.59
CA GLU A 53 -14.78 -11.81 -4.42
C GLU A 53 -15.33 -11.29 -3.08
N TRP A 54 -15.64 -10.02 -3.00
CA TRP A 54 -16.20 -9.51 -1.76
C TRP A 54 -17.68 -9.85 -1.56
N ARG A 55 -18.42 -10.24 -2.59
CA ARG A 55 -19.79 -10.80 -2.44
C ARG A 55 -19.79 -12.20 -1.83
N VAL A 56 -18.70 -12.97 -2.03
CA VAL A 56 -18.57 -14.30 -1.44
C VAL A 56 -18.11 -14.23 0.02
N SER A 57 -17.34 -13.20 0.39
CA SER A 57 -16.91 -12.99 1.79
C SER A 57 -17.93 -12.32 2.69
N VAL A 58 -19.03 -11.75 2.16
CA VAL A 58 -20.11 -11.15 2.98
C VAL A 58 -20.97 -12.22 3.70
N GLY A 59 -20.78 -13.51 3.38
CA GLY A 59 -21.38 -14.61 4.13
C GLY A 59 -20.73 -14.90 5.49
N ALA A 60 -19.52 -14.40 5.74
CA ALA A 60 -18.92 -14.39 7.07
C ALA A 60 -19.14 -13.01 7.69
N THR A 61 -20.35 -12.75 8.16
CA THR A 61 -20.54 -11.76 9.24
C THR A 61 -19.51 -12.12 10.30
N PRO A 62 -18.57 -11.23 10.66
CA PRO A 62 -17.64 -11.53 11.75
C PRO A 62 -18.52 -11.91 12.94
N PRO A 63 -18.22 -13.02 13.63
CA PRO A 63 -19.06 -13.45 14.74
C PRO A 63 -19.21 -12.26 15.68
N ALA A 64 -20.47 -11.90 15.98
CA ALA A 64 -20.84 -10.74 16.81
C ALA A 64 -20.30 -10.85 18.26
N THR A 65 -19.45 -11.80 18.55
CA THR A 65 -18.99 -12.23 19.86
C THR A 65 -17.48 -12.19 20.07
N SER A 66 -16.67 -11.69 19.12
CA SER A 66 -15.29 -11.37 19.48
C SER A 66 -15.28 -10.05 20.24
N PRO A 67 -14.80 -9.99 21.50
CA PRO A 67 -14.63 -8.73 22.18
C PRO A 67 -13.80 -7.82 21.27
N ARG A 68 -14.35 -6.65 20.92
CA ARG A 68 -13.58 -5.64 20.17
C ARG A 68 -12.44 -5.22 21.09
N GLN A 69 -11.30 -5.78 20.89
CA GLN A 69 -10.12 -5.35 21.63
C GLN A 69 -9.80 -3.93 21.19
N GLN A 70 -9.62 -3.07 22.17
CA GLN A 70 -9.30 -1.67 21.89
C GLN A 70 -7.84 -1.58 21.45
N LEU A 71 -7.57 -0.61 20.58
CA LEU A 71 -6.19 -0.22 20.30
C LEU A 71 -5.54 0.28 21.58
N ASP A 72 -4.31 -0.13 21.88
CA ASP A 72 -3.52 0.49 22.93
C ASP A 72 -3.16 1.95 22.59
N PRO A 73 -2.60 2.74 23.52
CA PRO A 73 -2.21 4.12 23.23
C PRO A 73 -1.26 4.25 22.04
N ASP A 74 -0.29 3.35 21.92
CA ASP A 74 0.72 3.37 20.85
C ASP A 74 0.11 3.04 19.48
N ALA A 75 -0.78 2.07 19.42
CA ALA A 75 -1.52 1.73 18.20
C ALA A 75 -2.44 2.89 17.75
N ARG A 76 -3.05 3.64 18.70
CA ARG A 76 -3.81 4.85 18.35
C ARG A 76 -2.91 5.94 17.77
N ASN A 77 -1.71 6.09 18.28
CA ASN A 77 -0.72 7.04 17.74
C ASN A 77 -0.30 6.63 16.32
N VAL A 78 -0.10 5.35 16.06
CA VAL A 78 0.18 4.84 14.69
C VAL A 78 -0.96 5.18 13.73
N VAL A 79 -2.23 5.01 14.14
CA VAL A 79 -3.38 5.41 13.30
C VAL A 79 -3.38 6.91 13.02
N THR A 80 -3.03 7.72 14.03
CA THR A 80 -2.92 9.18 13.87
C THR A 80 -1.80 9.56 12.91
N LEU A 81 -0.64 8.91 13.00
CA LEU A 81 0.48 9.10 12.06
C LEU A 81 0.11 8.67 10.65
N ALA A 82 -0.58 7.53 10.47
CA ALA A 82 -1.03 7.07 9.16
C ALA A 82 -1.98 8.09 8.50
N ARG A 83 -2.83 8.76 9.30
CA ARG A 83 -3.64 9.87 8.82
C ARG A 83 -2.77 11.06 8.37
N HIS A 84 -1.74 11.39 9.13
CA HIS A 84 -0.78 12.45 8.78
C HIS A 84 -0.06 12.15 7.46
N GLU A 85 0.43 10.93 7.29
CA GLU A 85 1.08 10.49 6.05
C GLU A 85 0.13 10.62 4.85
N ALA A 86 -1.14 10.25 4.99
CA ALA A 86 -2.14 10.39 3.92
C ALA A 86 -2.37 11.86 3.55
N ILE A 87 -2.44 12.76 4.53
CA ILE A 87 -2.57 14.20 4.29
C ILE A 87 -1.35 14.75 3.57
N GLN A 88 -0.15 14.42 4.03
CA GLN A 88 1.10 14.90 3.42
C GLN A 88 1.29 14.40 1.98
N SER A 89 0.81 13.20 1.69
CA SER A 89 0.83 12.64 0.33
C SER A 89 -0.30 13.16 -0.57
N GLY A 90 -1.17 14.04 -0.09
CA GLY A 90 -2.32 14.56 -0.84
C GLY A 90 -3.41 13.51 -1.11
N ASN A 91 -3.47 12.43 -0.34
CA ASN A 91 -4.43 11.36 -0.55
C ASN A 91 -5.75 11.63 0.20
N SER A 92 -6.87 11.27 -0.43
CA SER A 92 -8.21 11.40 0.16
C SER A 92 -8.60 10.24 1.09
N HIS A 93 -7.78 9.20 1.16
CA HIS A 93 -8.03 7.99 1.95
C HIS A 93 -6.76 7.52 2.66
N ILE A 94 -6.93 6.94 3.83
CA ILE A 94 -5.84 6.28 4.55
C ILE A 94 -5.72 4.85 4.02
N GLY A 95 -4.64 4.56 3.28
CA GLY A 95 -4.33 3.25 2.71
C GLY A 95 -3.31 2.47 3.53
N THR A 96 -2.98 1.28 3.07
CA THR A 96 -2.01 0.37 3.70
C THR A 96 -0.59 0.91 3.67
N GLU A 97 -0.24 1.68 2.65
CA GLU A 97 1.03 2.39 2.48
C GLU A 97 1.27 3.41 3.60
N HIS A 98 0.24 4.15 3.98
CA HIS A 98 0.31 5.13 5.08
C HIS A 98 0.52 4.44 6.43
N PHE A 99 -0.10 3.27 6.63
CA PHE A 99 0.14 2.45 7.82
C PHE A 99 1.57 1.89 7.85
N ALA A 100 2.12 1.46 6.71
CA ALA A 100 3.51 0.99 6.64
C ALA A 100 4.51 2.10 7.01
N LEU A 101 4.29 3.33 6.51
CA LEU A 101 5.11 4.50 6.86
C LEU A 101 4.97 4.88 8.32
N ALA A 102 3.74 4.95 8.84
CA ALA A 102 3.47 5.28 10.23
C ALA A 102 4.10 4.27 11.21
N LEU A 103 3.98 2.98 10.93
CA LEU A 103 4.59 1.91 11.74
C LEU A 103 6.13 1.97 11.72
N ARG A 104 6.72 2.41 10.60
CA ARG A 104 8.18 2.58 10.51
C ARG A 104 8.67 3.83 11.24
N GLN A 105 7.86 4.88 11.26
CA GLN A 105 8.18 6.15 11.91
C GLN A 105 7.95 6.10 13.42
N TYR A 106 6.96 5.34 13.87
CA TYR A 106 6.62 5.25 15.28
C TYR A 106 7.63 4.35 16.03
N SER A 107 8.17 4.87 17.14
CA SER A 107 9.15 4.18 17.96
C SER A 107 8.51 3.59 19.21
N THR A 108 8.67 2.30 19.38
CA THR A 108 8.48 1.57 20.63
C THR A 108 9.62 0.57 20.77
N PRO A 109 9.98 0.12 21.98
CA PRO A 109 11.07 -0.86 22.15
C PRO A 109 10.87 -2.12 21.29
N MET A 110 9.61 -2.53 21.09
CA MET A 110 9.27 -3.70 20.27
C MET A 110 9.43 -3.42 18.79
N LEU A 111 8.88 -2.30 18.28
CA LEU A 111 9.03 -1.92 16.87
C LEU A 111 10.49 -1.67 16.51
N ASP A 112 11.26 -0.96 17.36
CA ASP A 112 12.67 -0.66 17.10
C ASP A 112 13.50 -1.95 16.97
N LYS A 113 13.27 -2.90 17.86
CA LYS A 113 13.90 -4.21 17.80
C LYS A 113 13.47 -4.99 16.56
N LEU A 114 12.20 -4.91 16.17
CA LEU A 114 11.66 -5.57 15.00
C LEU A 114 12.26 -4.98 13.72
N TRP A 115 12.26 -3.66 13.59
CA TRP A 115 12.87 -2.96 12.45
C TRP A 115 14.37 -3.19 12.36
N GLY A 116 15.07 -3.24 13.49
CA GLY A 116 16.48 -3.60 13.55
C GLY A 116 16.76 -5.00 13.01
N LYS A 117 15.95 -6.00 13.39
CA LYS A 117 16.08 -7.38 12.87
C LYS A 117 15.68 -7.50 11.38
N LEU A 118 14.73 -6.70 10.91
CA LEU A 118 14.34 -6.66 9.51
C LEU A 118 15.37 -5.93 8.64
N ALA A 119 16.18 -5.06 9.23
CA ALA A 119 17.19 -4.24 8.57
C ALA A 119 16.63 -3.39 7.41
N ILE A 120 15.42 -2.83 7.62
CA ILE A 120 14.77 -1.98 6.61
C ILE A 120 15.08 -0.51 6.89
N ASP A 121 15.75 0.09 5.91
CA ASP A 121 16.02 1.53 5.90
C ASP A 121 14.70 2.31 5.71
N PRO A 122 14.41 3.33 6.59
CA PRO A 122 13.20 4.14 6.48
C PRO A 122 13.05 4.83 5.13
N GLU A 123 14.15 5.36 4.62
CA GLU A 123 14.17 6.08 3.35
C GLU A 123 13.95 5.15 2.15
N ALA A 124 14.45 3.92 2.23
CA ALA A 124 14.18 2.92 1.20
C ALA A 124 12.70 2.51 1.16
N LEU A 125 12.08 2.38 2.33
CA LEU A 125 10.64 2.09 2.43
C LEU A 125 9.82 3.25 1.83
N ARG A 126 10.12 4.50 2.23
CA ARG A 126 9.43 5.69 1.72
C ARG A 126 9.55 5.82 0.21
N ARG A 127 10.77 5.76 -0.34
CA ARG A 127 11.00 5.84 -1.80
C ARG A 127 10.24 4.77 -2.57
N ARG A 128 10.16 3.55 -2.06
CA ARG A 128 9.42 2.46 -2.73
C ARG A 128 7.91 2.67 -2.69
N ILE A 129 7.39 3.17 -1.58
CA ILE A 129 5.97 3.52 -1.46
C ILE A 129 5.62 4.66 -2.42
N GLU A 130 6.41 5.74 -2.45
CA GLU A 130 6.20 6.87 -3.34
C GLU A 130 6.32 6.49 -4.84
N ALA A 131 7.19 5.54 -5.16
CA ALA A 131 7.27 4.99 -6.51
C ALA A 131 6.05 4.16 -6.89
N ALA A 132 5.42 3.47 -5.94
CA ALA A 132 4.21 2.67 -6.16
C ALA A 132 2.93 3.52 -6.15
N VAL A 133 2.88 4.51 -5.27
CA VAL A 133 1.77 5.47 -5.13
C VAL A 133 2.37 6.88 -5.08
N PRO A 134 2.55 7.51 -6.24
CA PRO A 134 3.05 8.88 -6.29
C PRO A 134 2.16 9.83 -5.50
N PRO A 135 2.73 10.80 -4.76
CA PRO A 135 1.96 11.83 -4.08
C PRO A 135 1.03 12.56 -5.07
N SER A 136 -0.20 12.76 -4.67
CA SER A 136 -1.16 13.53 -5.48
C SER A 136 -1.10 14.98 -5.06
N PRO A 137 -0.78 15.93 -5.98
CA PRO A 137 -0.91 17.34 -5.67
C PRO A 137 -2.41 17.66 -5.49
N THR A 138 -2.82 17.85 -4.25
CA THR A 138 -4.19 18.23 -3.91
C THR A 138 -4.16 19.64 -3.37
N ASP A 139 -4.76 20.60 -4.09
CA ASP A 139 -4.90 21.99 -3.67
C ASP A 139 -5.87 22.16 -2.49
N ALA A 140 -6.63 21.14 -2.17
CA ALA A 140 -7.58 21.11 -1.06
C ALA A 140 -7.34 19.91 -0.15
N LEU A 141 -7.01 20.17 1.12
CA LEU A 141 -6.97 19.12 2.13
C LEU A 141 -8.37 18.54 2.32
N PRO A 142 -8.51 17.20 2.28
CA PRO A 142 -9.81 16.57 2.49
C PRO A 142 -10.31 16.86 3.91
N THR A 143 -11.53 17.35 4.03
CA THR A 143 -12.18 17.66 5.32
C THR A 143 -12.37 16.38 6.17
N HIS A 144 -12.53 15.23 5.50
CA HIS A 144 -12.65 13.93 6.14
C HIS A 144 -11.81 12.90 5.38
N LEU A 145 -10.91 12.24 6.12
CA LEU A 145 -10.16 11.08 5.64
C LEU A 145 -10.84 9.82 6.13
N SER A 146 -11.30 9.00 5.18
CA SER A 146 -11.78 7.65 5.47
C SER A 146 -10.66 6.63 5.30
N THR A 147 -10.76 5.50 5.99
CA THR A 147 -9.86 4.38 5.76
C THR A 147 -10.32 3.55 4.57
N THR A 148 -9.37 2.98 3.81
CA THR A 148 -9.71 2.00 2.79
C THR A 148 -10.29 0.73 3.42
N PRO A 149 -11.11 -0.07 2.68
CA PRO A 149 -11.60 -1.35 3.17
C PRO A 149 -10.48 -2.31 3.61
N ARG A 150 -9.30 -2.26 2.97
CA ARG A 150 -8.13 -3.06 3.35
C ARG A 150 -7.60 -2.68 4.74
N VAL A 151 -7.57 -1.40 5.06
CA VAL A 151 -7.19 -0.95 6.41
C VAL A 151 -8.18 -1.47 7.45
N GLY A 152 -9.48 -1.44 7.14
CA GLY A 152 -10.50 -2.06 7.99
C GLY A 152 -10.24 -3.56 8.23
N LYS A 153 -9.88 -4.30 7.16
CA LYS A 153 -9.49 -5.73 7.23
C LYS A 153 -8.26 -5.93 8.11
N ILE A 154 -7.22 -5.11 7.94
CA ILE A 154 -5.99 -5.18 8.74
C ILE A 154 -6.28 -4.97 10.24
N LEU A 155 -7.06 -3.97 10.59
CA LEU A 155 -7.43 -3.71 11.99
C LEU A 155 -8.27 -4.85 12.58
N TRP A 156 -9.16 -5.46 11.77
CA TRP A 156 -9.89 -6.65 12.17
C TRP A 156 -8.95 -7.85 12.40
N MET A 157 -7.99 -8.09 11.49
CA MET A 157 -6.99 -9.15 11.64
C MET A 157 -6.10 -8.92 12.87
N ALA A 158 -5.68 -7.67 13.12
CA ALA A 158 -4.91 -7.33 14.31
C ALA A 158 -5.67 -7.63 15.61
N ASN A 159 -7.00 -7.40 15.63
CA ASN A 159 -7.86 -7.81 16.74
C ASN A 159 -7.88 -9.35 16.93
N ALA A 160 -7.98 -10.11 15.84
CA ALA A 160 -7.94 -11.57 15.91
C ALA A 160 -6.58 -12.06 16.43
N LEU A 161 -5.48 -11.47 15.96
CA LEU A 161 -4.11 -11.78 16.43
C LEU A 161 -3.92 -11.45 17.92
N ALA A 162 -4.51 -10.37 18.43
CA ALA A 162 -4.47 -10.04 19.84
C ALA A 162 -5.26 -11.06 20.69
N ALA A 163 -6.47 -11.43 20.22
CA ALA A 163 -7.30 -12.44 20.89
C ALA A 163 -6.58 -13.82 20.93
N GLU A 164 -5.99 -14.25 19.82
CA GLU A 164 -5.20 -15.48 19.74
C GLU A 164 -4.07 -15.51 20.78
N ARG A 165 -3.43 -14.36 21.00
CA ARG A 165 -2.33 -14.19 21.97
C ARG A 165 -2.79 -13.80 23.37
N LYS A 166 -4.09 -13.84 23.64
CA LYS A 166 -4.69 -13.49 24.94
C LYS A 166 -4.28 -12.09 25.42
N ARG A 167 -4.16 -11.15 24.49
CA ARG A 167 -3.90 -9.73 24.79
C ARG A 167 -5.21 -8.96 24.81
N ASP A 168 -5.35 -8.08 25.78
CA ASP A 168 -6.57 -7.27 25.95
C ASP A 168 -6.67 -6.11 24.94
N GLN A 169 -5.53 -5.74 24.35
CA GLN A 169 -5.43 -4.61 23.43
C GLN A 169 -4.57 -4.96 22.21
N VAL A 170 -4.86 -4.26 21.12
CA VAL A 170 -4.07 -4.33 19.89
C VAL A 170 -2.91 -3.36 19.98
N SER A 171 -1.71 -3.87 19.85
CA SER A 171 -0.45 -3.12 19.83
C SER A 171 0.07 -2.88 18.40
N PRO A 172 1.01 -1.94 18.19
CA PRO A 172 1.55 -1.62 16.86
C PRO A 172 2.16 -2.82 16.14
N GLU A 173 2.86 -3.70 16.84
CA GLU A 173 3.46 -4.90 16.22
C GLU A 173 2.41 -5.88 15.68
N LEU A 174 1.23 -5.95 16.31
CA LEU A 174 0.12 -6.75 15.79
C LEU A 174 -0.52 -6.13 14.55
N ILE A 175 -0.55 -4.80 14.47
CA ILE A 175 -0.97 -4.09 13.25
C ILE A 175 0.03 -4.37 12.12
N LEU A 176 1.34 -4.33 12.39
CA LEU A 176 2.37 -4.64 11.39
C LEU A 176 2.27 -6.09 10.91
N MET A 177 2.02 -7.01 11.82
CA MET A 177 1.79 -8.42 11.50
C MET A 177 0.58 -8.60 10.58
N ALA A 178 -0.56 -8.02 10.96
CA ALA A 178 -1.79 -8.05 10.17
C ALA A 178 -1.63 -7.39 8.80
N LEU A 179 -0.89 -6.27 8.72
CA LEU A 179 -0.55 -5.59 7.47
C LEU A 179 0.23 -6.52 6.53
N ALA A 180 1.24 -7.20 7.04
CA ALA A 180 2.04 -8.12 6.24
C ALA A 180 1.28 -9.40 5.84
N GLU A 181 0.34 -9.87 6.67
CA GLU A 181 -0.50 -11.04 6.40
C GLU A 181 -1.62 -10.73 5.39
N GLU A 182 -2.13 -9.50 5.37
CA GLU A 182 -3.12 -9.06 4.39
C GLU A 182 -2.58 -9.22 2.96
N GLY A 183 -1.31 -8.88 2.74
CA GLY A 183 -0.51 -9.24 1.58
C GLY A 183 -0.78 -8.46 0.30
N ASP A 184 -2.02 -8.08 0.02
CA ASP A 184 -2.44 -7.47 -1.26
C ASP A 184 -2.32 -5.94 -1.30
N GLY A 185 -2.23 -5.30 -0.14
CA GLY A 185 -2.09 -3.84 -0.05
C GLY A 185 -0.69 -3.37 -0.46
N VAL A 186 -0.60 -2.14 -0.99
CA VAL A 186 0.69 -1.55 -1.40
C VAL A 186 1.71 -1.58 -0.26
N GLY A 187 1.31 -1.24 0.97
CA GLY A 187 2.18 -1.30 2.14
C GLY A 187 2.75 -2.69 2.38
N ALA A 188 1.91 -3.74 2.29
CA ALA A 188 2.33 -5.13 2.45
C ALA A 188 3.29 -5.58 1.34
N GLN A 189 2.97 -5.27 0.08
CA GLN A 189 3.80 -5.63 -1.07
C GLN A 189 5.17 -4.96 -1.02
N VAL A 190 5.22 -3.69 -0.66
CA VAL A 190 6.49 -2.96 -0.51
C VAL A 190 7.31 -3.54 0.64
N LEU A 191 6.71 -3.81 1.80
CA LEU A 191 7.38 -4.46 2.92
C LEU A 191 7.96 -5.82 2.53
N ALA A 192 7.17 -6.66 1.85
CA ALA A 192 7.61 -7.96 1.36
C ALA A 192 8.79 -7.84 0.38
N SER A 193 8.76 -6.85 -0.53
CA SER A 193 9.86 -6.57 -1.48
C SER A 193 11.16 -6.14 -0.80
N LEU A 194 11.07 -5.61 0.41
CA LEU A 194 12.20 -5.25 1.27
C LEU A 194 12.60 -6.37 2.26
N GLY A 195 12.00 -7.55 2.13
CA GLY A 195 12.29 -8.70 2.96
C GLY A 195 11.52 -8.78 4.28
N ALA A 196 10.58 -7.85 4.56
CA ALA A 196 9.65 -7.95 5.67
C ALA A 196 8.42 -8.78 5.29
N THR A 197 8.62 -10.05 5.07
CA THR A 197 7.52 -10.99 4.80
C THR A 197 6.71 -11.29 6.07
N SER A 198 5.43 -11.66 5.92
CA SER A 198 4.55 -12.01 7.04
C SER A 198 5.18 -13.09 7.93
N ARG A 199 5.82 -14.11 7.31
CA ARG A 199 6.53 -15.17 8.05
C ARG A 199 7.65 -14.61 8.91
N ARG A 200 8.53 -13.76 8.34
CA ARG A 200 9.67 -13.20 9.05
C ARG A 200 9.25 -12.28 10.21
N ILE A 201 8.21 -11.46 9.98
CA ILE A 201 7.65 -10.60 11.03
C ILE A 201 7.08 -11.47 12.16
N ARG A 202 6.31 -12.50 11.84
CA ARG A 202 5.74 -13.45 12.82
C ARG A 202 6.84 -14.12 13.65
N GLU A 203 7.87 -14.65 13.01
CA GLU A 203 9.01 -15.29 13.69
C GLU A 203 9.69 -14.34 14.68
N ILE A 204 9.84 -13.05 14.33
CA ILE A 204 10.45 -12.05 15.21
C ILE A 204 9.52 -11.71 16.38
N VAL A 205 8.22 -11.51 16.13
CA VAL A 205 7.25 -11.14 17.16
C VAL A 205 7.05 -12.31 18.13
N ASP A 206 6.84 -13.53 17.63
CA ASP A 206 6.58 -14.72 18.46
C ASP A 206 7.86 -15.19 19.18
N GLY A 207 9.03 -15.08 18.58
CA GLY A 207 10.32 -15.39 19.21
C GLY A 207 10.74 -14.41 20.32
N GLN A 208 9.96 -13.37 20.58
CA GLN A 208 10.17 -12.40 21.67
C GLN A 208 9.16 -12.55 22.80
N ALA A 209 8.13 -13.35 22.58
CA ALA A 209 7.15 -13.69 23.61
C ALA A 209 7.59 -14.91 24.46
N SER A 210 8.74 -15.52 24.13
CA SER A 210 9.40 -16.56 24.93
C SER A 210 10.52 -15.95 25.75
#